data_41ac6c5f8dbe699550790ae5cc3b27a3
#
_entry.id   41ac6c5f8dbe699550790ae5cc3b27a3
#
_cell.length_a   1.000
_cell.length_b   1.000
_cell.length_c   1.000
_cell.angle_alpha   90.00
_cell.angle_beta   90.00
_cell.angle_gamma   90.00
#
_symmetry.space_group_name_H-M   'P 1'
#
loop_
_entity.id
_entity.type
_entity.pdbx_description
1 polymer ?
#
loop_
_entity_poly.entity_id
_entity_poly.type
_entity_poly.pdbx_seq_one_letter_code
_entity_poly.pdbx_strand_id
1 'polypeptide(L)'
;MGGGSGSEVDLDVDAFRAQLEHLSAHHTVIDLDTAAALLAADPAIGGPALPERAVVVTFDDGTDDFCSVVVPALVDYGIRATLYAATHFIDSGEAFPWDAPPASWAGLRDAAATGLVTIGSHTHTHALLDRADPAEIGAELDRSIELIGEHIGTAPAHFAYPKALPGSEAAEAEVRRRFTTAALARSRVNEPGATDLHRLWRTPIQRSDGHDFFVAKAAGGLRLEGELRELVSRIKYRGATR
;
A
#
# COMPACT_ATOMS: atom_id res chain seq x y z
N MET A 1 -2.05 11.23 -8.93
CA MET A 1 -3.45 11.67 -9.17
C MET A 1 -3.45 13.03 -9.85
N GLY A 2 -4.42 13.28 -10.76
CA GLY A 2 -4.56 14.58 -11.40
C GLY A 2 -3.59 14.89 -12.52
N GLY A 3 -2.72 14.00 -12.86
CA GLY A 3 -1.79 14.16 -13.96
C GLY A 3 -2.38 13.58 -15.26
N GLY A 4 -2.40 14.28 -16.33
CA GLY A 4 -2.88 13.81 -17.63
C GLY A 4 -2.00 12.74 -18.31
N SER A 5 -1.36 11.85 -17.54
CA SER A 5 -0.48 10.80 -18.09
C SER A 5 -1.24 9.73 -18.89
N GLY A 6 -2.55 9.59 -18.65
CA GLY A 6 -3.37 8.52 -19.21
C GLY A 6 -3.04 7.13 -18.66
N SER A 7 -2.21 7.03 -17.64
CA SER A 7 -1.87 5.76 -16.96
C SER A 7 -3.07 5.20 -16.20
N GLU A 8 -3.19 3.87 -16.14
CA GLU A 8 -4.23 3.16 -15.36
C GLU A 8 -4.12 3.41 -13.84
N VAL A 9 -2.96 3.84 -13.35
CA VAL A 9 -2.73 4.18 -11.94
C VAL A 9 -2.98 5.66 -11.62
N ASP A 10 -3.28 6.48 -12.65
CA ASP A 10 -3.48 7.91 -12.51
C ASP A 10 -4.98 8.25 -12.44
N LEU A 11 -5.55 8.11 -11.25
CA LEU A 11 -6.97 8.32 -11.00
C LEU A 11 -7.32 9.82 -11.04
N ASP A 12 -8.45 10.16 -11.64
CA ASP A 12 -9.02 11.51 -11.61
C ASP A 12 -9.40 11.94 -10.19
N VAL A 13 -9.19 13.21 -9.84
CA VAL A 13 -9.42 13.73 -8.48
C VAL A 13 -10.90 13.66 -8.08
N ASP A 14 -11.82 13.93 -8.99
CA ASP A 14 -13.25 13.87 -8.69
C ASP A 14 -13.70 12.43 -8.49
N ALA A 15 -13.17 11.48 -9.32
CA ALA A 15 -13.41 10.07 -9.14
C ALA A 15 -12.85 9.57 -7.79
N PHE A 16 -11.66 10.02 -7.38
CA PHE A 16 -11.08 9.69 -6.08
C PHE A 16 -11.94 10.22 -4.93
N ARG A 17 -12.39 11.48 -4.99
CA ARG A 17 -13.29 12.05 -3.97
C ARG A 17 -14.59 11.28 -3.86
N ALA A 18 -15.20 10.88 -4.98
CA ALA A 18 -16.41 10.04 -4.99
C ALA A 18 -16.17 8.67 -4.34
N GLN A 19 -14.96 8.10 -4.51
CA GLN A 19 -14.58 6.86 -3.83
C GLN A 19 -14.45 7.05 -2.32
N LEU A 20 -13.82 8.14 -1.86
CA LEU A 20 -13.71 8.45 -0.43
C LEU A 20 -15.07 8.71 0.21
N GLU A 21 -15.98 9.42 -0.48
CA GLU A 21 -17.35 9.64 -0.05
C GLU A 21 -18.08 8.30 0.13
N HIS A 22 -17.97 7.39 -0.85
CA HIS A 22 -18.54 6.05 -0.76
C HIS A 22 -17.99 5.27 0.44
N LEU A 23 -16.66 5.28 0.65
CA LEU A 23 -16.04 4.59 1.79
C LEU A 23 -16.53 5.16 3.11
N SER A 24 -16.56 6.47 3.25
CA SER A 24 -17.02 7.15 4.46
C SER A 24 -18.49 6.85 4.78
N ALA A 25 -19.35 6.75 3.75
CA ALA A 25 -20.79 6.52 3.92
C ALA A 25 -21.16 5.04 4.16
N HIS A 26 -20.36 4.09 3.64
CA HIS A 26 -20.80 2.69 3.54
C HIS A 26 -19.83 1.67 4.15
N HIS A 27 -18.66 2.10 4.65
CA HIS A 27 -17.64 1.21 5.18
C HIS A 27 -17.11 1.69 6.54
N THR A 28 -16.53 0.79 7.31
CA THR A 28 -15.73 1.14 8.49
C THR A 28 -14.27 1.18 8.07
N VAL A 29 -13.75 2.38 7.81
CA VAL A 29 -12.33 2.53 7.46
C VAL A 29 -11.50 2.51 8.75
N ILE A 30 -10.61 1.53 8.85
CA ILE A 30 -9.68 1.35 9.98
C ILE A 30 -8.24 1.50 9.52
N ASP A 31 -7.35 1.86 10.45
CA ASP A 31 -5.91 1.86 10.18
C ASP A 31 -5.35 0.43 10.10
N LEU A 32 -4.16 0.31 9.54
CA LEU A 32 -3.53 -0.99 9.30
C LEU A 32 -3.06 -1.66 10.59
N ASP A 33 -2.67 -0.90 11.63
CA ASP A 33 -2.32 -1.46 12.94
C ASP A 33 -3.53 -2.16 13.58
N THR A 34 -4.68 -1.48 13.57
CA THR A 34 -5.96 -2.04 14.03
C THR A 34 -6.33 -3.29 13.22
N ALA A 35 -6.21 -3.21 11.89
CA ALA A 35 -6.52 -4.34 11.01
C ALA A 35 -5.58 -5.53 11.29
N ALA A 36 -4.28 -5.29 11.45
CA ALA A 36 -3.30 -6.34 11.76
C ALA A 36 -3.60 -7.04 13.09
N ALA A 37 -3.92 -6.27 14.12
CA ALA A 37 -4.30 -6.83 15.43
C ALA A 37 -5.56 -7.69 15.35
N LEU A 38 -6.59 -7.23 14.61
CA LEU A 38 -7.84 -7.96 14.44
C LEU A 38 -7.69 -9.20 13.55
N LEU A 39 -6.83 -9.14 12.51
CA LEU A 39 -6.55 -10.28 11.65
C LEU A 39 -5.72 -11.37 12.36
N ALA A 40 -4.82 -10.95 13.28
CA ALA A 40 -4.06 -11.89 14.11
C ALA A 40 -4.92 -12.60 15.16
N ALA A 41 -6.04 -11.99 15.55
CA ALA A 41 -6.97 -12.58 16.49
C ALA A 41 -7.78 -13.68 15.82
N ASP A 42 -8.09 -14.75 16.57
CA ASP A 42 -9.00 -15.79 16.10
C ASP A 42 -10.37 -15.64 16.79
N PRO A 43 -11.39 -15.18 16.06
CA PRO A 43 -12.75 -15.02 16.62
C PRO A 43 -13.37 -16.35 17.07
N ALA A 44 -12.92 -17.49 16.52
CA ALA A 44 -13.45 -18.81 16.88
C ALA A 44 -13.09 -19.23 18.33
N ILE A 45 -12.03 -18.61 18.89
CA ILE A 45 -11.61 -18.82 20.28
C ILE A 45 -11.85 -17.60 21.19
N GLY A 46 -12.73 -16.67 20.77
CA GLY A 46 -13.13 -15.50 21.56
C GLY A 46 -12.29 -14.25 21.31
N GLY A 47 -11.51 -14.20 20.24
CA GLY A 47 -10.84 -12.99 19.79
C GLY A 47 -11.82 -11.91 19.29
N PRO A 48 -11.40 -10.62 19.25
CA PRO A 48 -12.24 -9.55 18.73
C PRO A 48 -12.52 -9.75 17.23
N ALA A 49 -13.74 -9.45 16.81
CA ALA A 49 -14.14 -9.52 15.41
C ALA A 49 -13.79 -8.23 14.65
N LEU A 50 -13.54 -8.34 13.34
CA LEU A 50 -13.46 -7.18 12.46
C LEU A 50 -14.81 -6.41 12.48
N PRO A 51 -14.75 -5.07 12.43
CA PRO A 51 -15.95 -4.28 12.19
C PRO A 51 -16.65 -4.71 10.88
N GLU A 52 -17.95 -4.55 10.84
CA GLU A 52 -18.71 -4.81 9.62
C GLU A 52 -18.19 -3.92 8.47
N ARG A 53 -17.98 -4.52 7.30
CA ARG A 53 -17.47 -3.82 6.10
C ARG A 53 -16.17 -3.08 6.35
N ALA A 54 -15.27 -3.65 7.16
CA ALA A 54 -13.96 -3.07 7.44
C ALA A 54 -13.12 -2.94 6.18
N VAL A 55 -12.50 -1.78 5.97
CA VAL A 55 -11.61 -1.47 4.85
C VAL A 55 -10.36 -0.76 5.38
N VAL A 56 -9.20 -1.10 4.81
CA VAL A 56 -7.96 -0.35 4.96
C VAL A 56 -7.62 0.30 3.62
N VAL A 57 -7.30 1.58 3.64
CA VAL A 57 -6.87 2.33 2.44
C VAL A 57 -5.35 2.42 2.41
N THR A 58 -4.75 2.12 1.27
CA THR A 58 -3.29 2.16 1.11
C THR A 58 -2.88 2.80 -0.20
N PHE A 59 -1.69 3.41 -0.20
CA PHE A 59 -1.04 3.99 -1.36
C PHE A 59 0.40 3.51 -1.42
N ASP A 60 0.97 3.44 -2.60
CA ASP A 60 2.34 3.01 -2.84
C ASP A 60 3.20 4.17 -3.38
N ASP A 61 4.52 3.96 -3.42
CA ASP A 61 5.57 4.79 -4.00
C ASP A 61 5.89 6.07 -3.21
N GLY A 62 4.97 6.99 -3.05
CA GLY A 62 5.20 8.28 -2.39
C GLY A 62 5.50 9.39 -3.39
N THR A 63 4.66 9.54 -4.41
CA THR A 63 4.67 10.67 -5.34
C THR A 63 4.13 11.95 -4.70
N ASP A 64 4.50 13.13 -5.22
CA ASP A 64 4.14 14.45 -4.65
C ASP A 64 2.63 14.66 -4.52
N ASP A 65 1.86 14.13 -5.45
CA ASP A 65 0.39 14.21 -5.43
C ASP A 65 -0.25 13.50 -4.21
N PHE A 66 0.47 12.59 -3.56
CA PHE A 66 0.01 12.06 -2.28
C PHE A 66 -0.12 13.18 -1.23
N CYS A 67 0.88 14.04 -1.11
CA CYS A 67 0.85 15.15 -0.15
C CYS A 67 -0.07 16.29 -0.61
N SER A 68 -0.02 16.64 -1.91
CA SER A 68 -0.71 17.84 -2.43
C SER A 68 -2.19 17.59 -2.77
N VAL A 69 -2.61 16.36 -3.02
CA VAL A 69 -3.98 16.02 -3.44
C VAL A 69 -4.63 14.99 -2.52
N VAL A 70 -3.94 13.86 -2.24
CA VAL A 70 -4.54 12.75 -1.49
C VAL A 70 -4.76 13.13 -0.03
N VAL A 71 -3.74 13.64 0.66
CA VAL A 71 -3.83 13.97 2.10
C VAL A 71 -4.95 14.98 2.40
N PRO A 72 -5.09 16.11 1.66
CA PRO A 72 -6.22 17.01 1.85
C PRO A 72 -7.58 16.32 1.72
N ALA A 73 -7.74 15.44 0.72
CA ALA A 73 -8.99 14.69 0.55
C ALA A 73 -9.23 13.69 1.69
N LEU A 74 -8.19 13.00 2.17
CA LEU A 74 -8.31 12.11 3.34
C LEU A 74 -8.77 12.89 4.59
N VAL A 75 -8.27 14.11 4.78
CA VAL A 75 -8.67 14.99 5.90
C VAL A 75 -10.13 15.40 5.75
N ASP A 76 -10.57 15.81 4.55
CA ASP A 76 -11.95 16.23 4.29
C ASP A 76 -12.97 15.13 4.65
N TYR A 77 -12.63 13.86 4.40
CA TYR A 77 -13.50 12.71 4.67
C TYR A 77 -13.20 11.97 5.98
N GLY A 78 -12.17 12.37 6.74
CA GLY A 78 -11.74 11.72 7.98
C GLY A 78 -11.25 10.28 7.77
N ILE A 79 -10.67 9.97 6.61
CA ILE A 79 -10.26 8.61 6.21
C ILE A 79 -8.79 8.39 6.57
N ARG A 80 -8.53 7.27 7.27
CA ARG A 80 -7.18 6.80 7.59
C ARG A 80 -6.58 6.05 6.40
N ALA A 81 -5.26 6.20 6.21
CA ALA A 81 -4.55 5.51 5.14
C ALA A 81 -3.10 5.16 5.53
N THR A 82 -2.52 4.20 4.84
CA THR A 82 -1.09 3.88 4.90
C THR A 82 -0.44 4.20 3.55
N LEU A 83 0.65 4.98 3.56
CA LEU A 83 1.52 5.16 2.42
C LEU A 83 2.74 4.26 2.57
N TYR A 84 3.03 3.42 1.60
CA TYR A 84 4.28 2.69 1.50
C TYR A 84 5.28 3.47 0.62
N ALA A 85 6.32 4.00 1.24
CA ALA A 85 7.25 4.94 0.63
C ALA A 85 8.50 4.25 0.06
N ALA A 86 8.82 4.49 -1.21
CA ALA A 86 10.08 4.13 -1.84
C ALA A 86 11.11 5.24 -1.56
N THR A 87 11.90 5.06 -0.52
CA THR A 87 12.60 6.15 0.16
C THR A 87 13.74 6.79 -0.65
N HIS A 88 14.32 6.08 -1.62
CA HIS A 88 15.38 6.64 -2.48
C HIS A 88 14.91 7.89 -3.23
N PHE A 89 13.76 7.81 -3.88
CA PHE A 89 13.22 8.92 -4.68
C PHE A 89 12.89 10.13 -3.81
N ILE A 90 12.34 9.89 -2.63
CA ILE A 90 11.98 10.94 -1.66
C ILE A 90 13.25 11.62 -1.11
N ASP A 91 14.30 10.84 -0.84
CA ASP A 91 15.56 11.33 -0.26
C ASP A 91 16.41 12.07 -1.28
N SER A 92 16.52 11.53 -2.51
CA SER A 92 17.30 12.15 -3.59
C SER A 92 16.59 13.31 -4.30
N GLY A 93 15.24 13.32 -4.28
CA GLY A 93 14.44 14.22 -5.09
C GLY A 93 14.36 13.83 -6.57
N GLU A 94 14.89 12.66 -6.94
CA GLU A 94 14.81 12.15 -8.31
C GLU A 94 13.39 11.73 -8.66
N ALA A 95 12.95 12.03 -9.89
CA ALA A 95 11.66 11.57 -10.36
C ALA A 95 11.61 10.03 -10.46
N PHE A 96 10.43 9.48 -10.20
CA PHE A 96 10.19 8.06 -10.46
C PHE A 96 10.39 7.71 -11.94
N PRO A 97 10.67 6.44 -12.30
CA PRO A 97 10.93 6.02 -13.69
C PRO A 97 9.80 6.32 -14.70
N TRP A 98 8.64 6.73 -14.23
CA TRP A 98 7.49 7.17 -15.03
C TRP A 98 7.25 8.69 -14.95
N ASP A 99 8.31 9.45 -14.69
CA ASP A 99 8.34 10.93 -14.65
C ASP A 99 7.45 11.57 -13.57
N ALA A 100 7.03 10.82 -12.54
CA ALA A 100 6.30 11.39 -11.42
C ALA A 100 7.27 12.00 -10.40
N PRO A 101 7.07 13.25 -9.94
CA PRO A 101 7.89 13.83 -8.89
C PRO A 101 7.65 13.14 -7.55
N PRO A 102 8.69 12.91 -6.73
CA PRO A 102 8.53 12.33 -5.41
C PRO A 102 7.96 13.35 -4.42
N ALA A 103 7.29 12.85 -3.39
CA ALA A 103 6.98 13.64 -2.20
C ALA A 103 8.27 14.11 -1.51
N SER A 104 8.15 15.15 -0.69
CA SER A 104 9.24 15.56 0.20
C SER A 104 9.08 14.97 1.59
N TRP A 105 10.19 14.79 2.34
CA TRP A 105 10.13 14.40 3.74
C TRP A 105 9.32 15.37 4.62
N ALA A 106 9.34 16.67 4.27
CA ALA A 106 8.50 17.66 4.94
C ALA A 106 7.01 17.37 4.72
N GLY A 107 6.60 17.15 3.47
CA GLY A 107 5.21 16.80 3.14
C GLY A 107 4.75 15.50 3.81
N LEU A 108 5.62 14.48 3.89
CA LEU A 108 5.30 13.23 4.58
C LEU A 108 5.20 13.40 6.11
N ARG A 109 6.02 14.26 6.72
CA ARG A 109 5.84 14.63 8.15
C ARG A 109 4.52 15.31 8.40
N ASP A 110 4.16 16.27 7.54
CA ASP A 110 2.87 16.98 7.66
C ASP A 110 1.70 16.00 7.48
N ALA A 111 1.81 15.07 6.52
CA ALA A 111 0.82 14.01 6.32
C ALA A 111 0.67 13.13 7.59
N ALA A 112 1.77 12.66 8.17
CA ALA A 112 1.77 11.86 9.39
C ALA A 112 1.23 12.65 10.59
N ALA A 113 1.54 13.95 10.69
CA ALA A 113 1.06 14.84 11.75
C ALA A 113 -0.46 15.03 11.74
N THR A 114 -1.16 14.73 10.65
CA THR A 114 -2.64 14.71 10.62
C THR A 114 -3.24 13.64 11.53
N GLY A 115 -2.46 12.62 11.92
CA GLY A 115 -2.94 11.44 12.64
C GLY A 115 -3.80 10.49 11.78
N LEU A 116 -3.95 10.78 10.48
CA LEU A 116 -4.69 9.93 9.54
C LEU A 116 -3.77 9.08 8.65
N VAL A 117 -2.49 9.47 8.51
CA VAL A 117 -1.55 8.80 7.60
C VAL A 117 -0.45 8.08 8.37
N THR A 118 -0.30 6.80 8.11
CA THR A 118 0.83 5.98 8.55
C THR A 118 1.82 5.82 7.39
N ILE A 119 3.12 5.99 7.66
CA ILE A 119 4.16 5.78 6.65
C ILE A 119 4.77 4.38 6.83
N GLY A 120 4.64 3.55 5.82
CA GLY A 120 5.25 2.23 5.69
C GLY A 120 6.41 2.23 4.70
N SER A 121 7.11 1.10 4.57
CA SER A 121 8.23 0.92 3.63
C SER A 121 7.79 0.26 2.32
N HIS A 122 8.37 0.74 1.20
CA HIS A 122 8.25 0.13 -0.13
C HIS A 122 9.63 -0.17 -0.72
N THR A 123 10.56 -0.67 0.11
CA THR A 123 12.01 -0.75 -0.08
C THR A 123 12.69 0.62 -0.18
N HIS A 124 14.02 0.65 -0.32
CA HIS A 124 14.74 1.90 -0.56
C HIS A 124 14.63 2.31 -2.02
N THR A 125 15.11 1.49 -2.95
CA THR A 125 15.20 1.84 -4.38
C THR A 125 14.01 1.33 -5.21
N HIS A 126 12.91 0.91 -4.57
CA HIS A 126 11.80 0.21 -5.23
C HIS A 126 12.24 -1.13 -5.85
N ALA A 127 13.23 -1.81 -5.21
CA ALA A 127 13.81 -3.05 -5.69
C ALA A 127 12.82 -4.22 -5.69
N LEU A 128 12.88 -5.05 -6.75
CA LEU A 128 12.08 -6.27 -6.84
C LEU A 128 12.76 -7.40 -6.06
N LEU A 129 12.24 -7.73 -4.88
CA LEU A 129 12.86 -8.66 -3.94
C LEU A 129 12.79 -10.13 -4.36
N ASP A 130 12.06 -10.47 -5.44
CA ASP A 130 12.04 -11.81 -6.03
C ASP A 130 13.34 -12.18 -6.76
N ARG A 131 14.12 -11.17 -7.15
CA ARG A 131 15.34 -11.29 -7.94
C ARG A 131 16.53 -10.49 -7.41
N ALA A 132 16.38 -9.83 -6.26
CA ALA A 132 17.47 -9.12 -5.59
C ALA A 132 18.51 -10.11 -5.04
N ASP A 133 19.78 -9.68 -5.03
CA ASP A 133 20.83 -10.46 -4.38
C ASP A 133 20.51 -10.56 -2.88
N PRO A 134 20.57 -11.76 -2.27
CA PRO A 134 20.35 -11.94 -0.84
C PRO A 134 21.17 -11.02 0.05
N ALA A 135 22.39 -10.63 -0.38
CA ALA A 135 23.26 -9.70 0.34
C ALA A 135 22.72 -8.25 0.31
N GLU A 136 21.98 -7.87 -0.73
CA GLU A 136 21.42 -6.53 -0.93
C GLU A 136 20.05 -6.36 -0.24
N ILE A 137 19.29 -7.44 -0.07
CA ILE A 137 17.93 -7.40 0.50
C ILE A 137 17.92 -6.70 1.86
N GLY A 138 18.84 -7.08 2.76
CA GLY A 138 18.95 -6.47 4.08
C GLY A 138 19.18 -4.96 4.00
N ALA A 139 20.11 -4.52 3.13
CA ALA A 139 20.44 -3.12 2.95
C ALA A 139 19.26 -2.30 2.40
N GLU A 140 18.50 -2.84 1.43
CA GLU A 140 17.28 -2.23 0.90
C GLU A 140 16.23 -1.96 1.99
N LEU A 141 16.00 -2.96 2.83
CA LEU A 141 15.01 -2.86 3.90
C LEU A 141 15.50 -1.95 5.03
N ASP A 142 16.74 -2.15 5.50
CA ASP A 142 17.32 -1.39 6.62
C ASP A 142 17.44 0.09 6.28
N ARG A 143 17.88 0.44 5.04
CA ARG A 143 17.99 1.83 4.62
C ARG A 143 16.62 2.52 4.56
N SER A 144 15.59 1.84 4.09
CA SER A 144 14.24 2.40 4.09
C SER A 144 13.71 2.64 5.51
N ILE A 145 13.97 1.72 6.44
CA ILE A 145 13.57 1.84 7.85
C ILE A 145 14.29 3.00 8.52
N GLU A 146 15.61 3.12 8.29
CA GLU A 146 16.44 4.19 8.84
C GLU A 146 15.91 5.57 8.42
N LEU A 147 15.72 5.79 7.10
CA LEU A 147 15.26 7.07 6.56
C LEU A 147 13.85 7.43 7.06
N ILE A 148 12.91 6.48 7.06
CA ILE A 148 11.57 6.73 7.60
C ILE A 148 11.66 7.06 9.10
N GLY A 149 12.43 6.29 9.87
CA GLY A 149 12.64 6.55 11.29
C GLY A 149 13.25 7.92 11.57
N GLU A 150 14.26 8.32 10.79
CA GLU A 150 14.94 9.62 10.91
C GLU A 150 13.99 10.78 10.60
N HIS A 151 13.26 10.71 9.48
CA HIS A 151 12.47 11.82 9.00
C HIS A 151 11.06 11.91 9.58
N ILE A 152 10.44 10.78 9.91
CA ILE A 152 9.07 10.72 10.45
C ILE A 152 9.07 10.61 11.98
N GLY A 153 10.18 10.15 12.57
CA GLY A 153 10.31 9.98 14.03
C GLY A 153 9.80 8.63 14.54
N THR A 154 9.33 7.74 13.67
CA THR A 154 8.83 6.41 14.02
C THR A 154 9.28 5.41 12.95
N ALA A 155 9.86 4.29 13.35
CA ALA A 155 10.20 3.22 12.42
C ALA A 155 8.93 2.62 11.80
N PRO A 156 8.94 2.29 10.49
CA PRO A 156 7.78 1.73 9.82
C PRO A 156 7.50 0.30 10.30
N ALA A 157 6.26 0.05 10.73
CA ALA A 157 5.79 -1.29 11.09
C ALA A 157 5.28 -2.10 9.89
N HIS A 158 4.99 -1.45 8.78
CA HIS A 158 4.31 -2.03 7.63
C HIS A 158 5.15 -1.94 6.37
N PHE A 159 5.03 -2.96 5.54
CA PHE A 159 5.76 -3.10 4.28
C PHE A 159 4.82 -3.44 3.12
N ALA A 160 5.14 -2.99 1.91
CA ALA A 160 4.53 -3.52 0.69
C ALA A 160 5.61 -3.93 -0.31
N TYR A 161 5.41 -5.08 -0.96
CA TYR A 161 6.31 -5.56 -2.00
C TYR A 161 6.14 -4.74 -3.28
N PRO A 162 7.24 -4.17 -3.85
CA PRO A 162 7.20 -3.46 -5.14
C PRO A 162 6.57 -4.31 -6.25
N LYS A 163 5.73 -3.68 -7.09
CA LYS A 163 4.94 -4.34 -8.13
C LYS A 163 4.03 -5.47 -7.61
N ALA A 164 3.82 -5.55 -6.30
CA ALA A 164 3.09 -6.62 -5.64
C ALA A 164 3.63 -8.04 -5.93
N LEU A 165 4.90 -8.14 -6.27
CA LEU A 165 5.59 -9.42 -6.48
C LEU A 165 6.13 -9.92 -5.14
N PRO A 166 5.76 -11.14 -4.71
CA PRO A 166 6.32 -11.70 -3.49
C PRO A 166 7.84 -11.81 -3.62
N GLY A 167 8.56 -11.61 -2.53
CA GLY A 167 10.00 -11.78 -2.51
C GLY A 167 10.43 -13.24 -2.71
N SER A 168 11.74 -13.46 -2.89
CA SER A 168 12.34 -14.77 -2.72
C SER A 168 12.12 -15.27 -1.28
N GLU A 169 12.31 -16.55 -1.01
CA GLU A 169 12.19 -17.10 0.34
C GLU A 169 13.11 -16.37 1.35
N ALA A 170 14.34 -16.04 0.92
CA ALA A 170 15.27 -15.26 1.72
C ALA A 170 14.73 -13.84 1.99
N ALA A 171 14.16 -13.17 0.98
CA ALA A 171 13.60 -11.84 1.12
C ALA A 171 12.36 -11.83 2.03
N GLU A 172 11.48 -12.82 1.92
CA GLU A 172 10.34 -12.94 2.82
C GLU A 172 10.78 -13.15 4.28
N ALA A 173 11.84 -13.92 4.52
CA ALA A 173 12.40 -14.10 5.86
C ALA A 173 12.94 -12.77 6.42
N GLU A 174 13.62 -11.95 5.60
CA GLU A 174 14.13 -10.64 5.99
C GLU A 174 12.99 -9.64 6.29
N VAL A 175 11.93 -9.64 5.47
CA VAL A 175 10.73 -8.81 5.67
C VAL A 175 10.03 -9.20 6.98
N ARG A 176 9.84 -10.50 7.24
CA ARG A 176 9.21 -10.99 8.48
C ARG A 176 9.94 -10.60 9.75
N ARG A 177 11.26 -10.46 9.69
CA ARG A 177 12.05 -10.06 10.86
C ARG A 177 11.96 -8.56 11.18
N ARG A 178 11.58 -7.74 10.21
CA ARG A 178 11.61 -6.27 10.30
C ARG A 178 10.25 -5.63 10.44
N PHE A 179 9.23 -6.22 9.84
CA PHE A 179 7.91 -5.61 9.75
C PHE A 179 6.84 -6.48 10.39
N THR A 180 5.81 -5.84 10.92
CA THR A 180 4.63 -6.49 11.48
C THR A 180 3.73 -7.06 10.39
N THR A 181 3.62 -6.35 9.25
CA THR A 181 2.84 -6.78 8.09
C THR A 181 3.57 -6.55 6.79
N ALA A 182 3.24 -7.37 5.78
CA ALA A 182 3.68 -7.13 4.41
C ALA A 182 2.52 -7.36 3.43
N ALA A 183 2.38 -6.45 2.46
CA ALA A 183 1.26 -6.43 1.55
C ALA A 183 1.65 -6.81 0.12
N LEU A 184 0.78 -7.58 -0.51
CA LEU A 184 0.77 -7.94 -1.93
C LEU A 184 -0.46 -7.31 -2.61
N ALA A 185 -0.68 -7.58 -3.90
CA ALA A 185 -1.91 -7.18 -4.58
C ALA A 185 -2.63 -8.40 -5.15
N ARG A 186 -3.86 -8.59 -4.71
CA ARG A 186 -4.79 -9.59 -5.23
C ARG A 186 -6.19 -9.23 -4.77
N SER A 187 -7.18 -9.27 -5.66
CA SER A 187 -8.58 -9.04 -5.30
C SER A 187 -9.13 -10.18 -4.43
N ARG A 188 -8.75 -10.15 -3.15
CA ARG A 188 -9.12 -11.14 -2.15
C ARG A 188 -9.29 -10.50 -0.78
N VAL A 189 -10.24 -10.99 -0.01
CA VAL A 189 -10.48 -10.56 1.38
C VAL A 189 -9.45 -11.23 2.30
N ASN A 190 -8.97 -10.47 3.29
CA ASN A 190 -8.17 -10.98 4.39
C ASN A 190 -9.12 -11.45 5.50
N GLU A 191 -8.88 -12.65 6.02
CA GLU A 191 -9.75 -13.32 7.00
C GLU A 191 -9.02 -13.48 8.35
N PRO A 192 -9.64 -13.09 9.49
CA PRO A 192 -9.06 -13.27 10.82
C PRO A 192 -8.67 -14.73 11.10
N GLY A 193 -7.52 -14.93 11.72
CA GLY A 193 -7.00 -16.26 12.06
C GLY A 193 -6.54 -17.12 10.88
N ALA A 194 -6.77 -16.67 9.62
CA ALA A 194 -6.42 -17.44 8.42
C ALA A 194 -5.45 -16.72 7.49
N THR A 195 -5.41 -15.39 7.52
CA THR A 195 -4.52 -14.59 6.64
C THR A 195 -3.13 -14.48 7.24
N ASP A 196 -2.10 -14.80 6.47
CA ASP A 196 -0.72 -14.49 6.81
C ASP A 196 -0.48 -12.98 6.74
N LEU A 197 -0.17 -12.35 7.88
CA LEU A 197 0.06 -10.90 7.98
C LEU A 197 1.21 -10.39 7.10
N HIS A 198 2.14 -11.27 6.70
CA HIS A 198 3.21 -10.92 5.78
C HIS A 198 2.86 -11.20 4.30
N ARG A 199 1.60 -11.49 4.02
CA ARG A 199 1.03 -11.69 2.69
C ARG A 199 -0.38 -11.12 2.60
N LEU A 200 -0.60 -9.91 3.15
CA LEU A 200 -1.88 -9.23 3.09
C LEU A 200 -2.29 -8.95 1.64
N TRP A 201 -3.51 -9.33 1.32
CA TRP A 201 -4.08 -9.09 -0.01
C TRP A 201 -4.66 -7.69 -0.07
N ARG A 202 -4.34 -6.98 -1.16
CA ARG A 202 -4.89 -5.67 -1.48
C ARG A 202 -5.54 -5.72 -2.85
N THR A 203 -6.72 -5.13 -2.96
CA THR A 203 -7.41 -5.00 -4.25
C THR A 203 -6.96 -3.72 -4.94
N PRO A 204 -6.22 -3.80 -6.07
CA PRO A 204 -5.79 -2.61 -6.79
C PRO A 204 -6.99 -1.85 -7.37
N ILE A 205 -6.99 -0.54 -7.21
CA ILE A 205 -7.94 0.36 -7.85
C ILE A 205 -7.26 1.00 -9.06
N GLN A 206 -7.92 0.95 -10.22
CA GLN A 206 -7.40 1.48 -11.47
C GLN A 206 -8.38 2.50 -12.07
N ARG A 207 -7.86 3.36 -12.93
CA ARG A 207 -8.66 4.38 -13.63
C ARG A 207 -9.82 3.77 -14.43
N SER A 208 -9.58 2.64 -15.10
CA SER A 208 -10.58 1.92 -15.89
C SER A 208 -11.69 1.26 -15.09
N ASP A 209 -11.55 1.15 -13.76
CA ASP A 209 -12.56 0.50 -12.93
C ASP A 209 -13.89 1.27 -12.94
N GLY A 210 -13.83 2.60 -12.93
CA GLY A 210 -15.02 3.41 -12.72
C GLY A 210 -15.63 3.21 -11.33
N HIS A 211 -16.75 3.88 -11.06
CA HIS A 211 -17.36 3.88 -9.73
C HIS A 211 -17.96 2.51 -9.34
N ASP A 212 -18.67 1.86 -10.25
CA ASP A 212 -19.37 0.61 -9.95
C ASP A 212 -18.42 -0.54 -9.62
N PHE A 213 -17.31 -0.66 -10.35
CA PHE A 213 -16.28 -1.65 -10.04
C PHE A 213 -15.55 -1.33 -8.74
N PHE A 214 -15.31 -0.04 -8.45
CA PHE A 214 -14.77 0.37 -7.16
C PHE A 214 -15.68 -0.09 -6.00
N VAL A 215 -16.99 0.16 -6.09
CA VAL A 215 -17.98 -0.28 -5.08
C VAL A 215 -17.94 -1.79 -4.89
N ALA A 216 -17.92 -2.55 -6.00
CA ALA A 216 -17.81 -4.01 -5.94
C ALA A 216 -16.48 -4.48 -5.30
N LYS A 217 -15.37 -3.83 -5.61
CA LYS A 217 -14.05 -4.10 -5.02
C LYS A 217 -14.00 -3.79 -3.53
N ALA A 218 -14.52 -2.64 -3.11
CA ALA A 218 -14.61 -2.24 -1.71
C ALA A 218 -15.46 -3.22 -0.88
N ALA A 219 -16.49 -3.80 -1.49
CA ALA A 219 -17.33 -4.84 -0.86
C ALA A 219 -16.67 -6.24 -0.83
N GLY A 220 -15.41 -6.39 -1.29
CA GLY A 220 -14.71 -7.68 -1.34
C GLY A 220 -15.11 -8.56 -2.53
N GLY A 221 -15.80 -7.99 -3.54
CA GLY A 221 -16.19 -8.66 -4.78
C GLY A 221 -15.04 -8.87 -5.77
N LEU A 222 -15.36 -9.50 -6.91
CA LEU A 222 -14.44 -9.64 -8.07
C LEU A 222 -13.22 -10.59 -7.86
N ARG A 223 -13.39 -11.67 -7.10
CA ARG A 223 -12.33 -12.70 -6.93
C ARG A 223 -11.78 -13.23 -8.27
N LEU A 224 -12.64 -13.46 -9.27
CA LEU A 224 -12.24 -13.98 -10.59
C LEU A 224 -11.39 -12.98 -11.40
N GLU A 225 -11.65 -11.68 -11.28
CA GLU A 225 -10.83 -10.67 -11.94
C GLU A 225 -9.41 -10.64 -11.35
N GLY A 226 -9.28 -10.81 -10.03
CA GLY A 226 -7.98 -10.90 -9.36
C GLY A 226 -7.13 -12.05 -9.88
N GLU A 227 -7.70 -13.20 -10.15
CA GLU A 227 -7.00 -14.38 -10.69
C GLU A 227 -6.51 -14.16 -12.12
N LEU A 228 -7.33 -13.54 -12.96
CA LEU A 228 -6.96 -13.18 -14.33
C LEU A 228 -5.84 -12.13 -14.37
N ARG A 229 -5.91 -11.10 -13.54
CA ARG A 229 -4.87 -10.06 -13.44
C ARG A 229 -3.53 -10.62 -12.94
N GLU A 230 -3.55 -11.55 -11.98
CA GLU A 230 -2.35 -12.22 -11.51
C GLU A 230 -1.65 -12.99 -12.63
N LEU A 231 -2.41 -13.72 -13.46
CA LEU A 231 -1.87 -14.44 -14.61
C LEU A 231 -1.20 -13.49 -15.60
N VAL A 232 -1.85 -12.37 -15.92
CA VAL A 232 -1.31 -11.33 -16.81
C VAL A 232 -0.07 -10.67 -16.24
N SER A 233 -0.06 -10.35 -14.94
CA SER A 233 1.09 -9.75 -14.27
C SER A 233 2.30 -10.69 -14.25
N ARG A 234 2.10 -11.97 -13.96
CA ARG A 234 3.18 -12.98 -14.04
C ARG A 234 3.80 -13.09 -15.43
N ILE A 235 3.00 -12.94 -16.46
CA ILE A 235 3.50 -12.96 -17.85
C ILE A 235 4.24 -11.66 -18.17
N LYS A 236 3.68 -10.52 -17.83
CA LYS A 236 4.23 -9.18 -18.11
C LYS A 236 5.58 -8.94 -17.44
N TYR A 237 5.77 -9.42 -16.20
CA TYR A 237 6.98 -9.17 -15.43
C TYR A 237 8.00 -10.33 -15.45
N ARG A 238 7.74 -11.44 -16.16
CA ARG A 238 8.71 -12.53 -16.34
C ARG A 238 10.03 -12.13 -17.02
N GLY A 239 10.03 -11.03 -17.77
CA GLY A 239 11.19 -10.54 -18.53
C GLY A 239 11.65 -9.12 -18.17
N ALA A 240 11.06 -8.47 -17.17
CA ALA A 240 11.48 -7.12 -16.78
C ALA A 240 12.82 -7.21 -16.04
N THR A 241 13.89 -6.79 -16.70
CA THR A 241 15.15 -6.42 -16.08
C THR A 241 14.97 -5.11 -15.32
N ARG A 242 15.85 -4.89 -14.32
CA ARG A 242 15.94 -3.70 -13.44
C ARG A 242 15.64 -2.40 -14.15
#